data_2a6844c4f5c909a9c654052982bfa529
#
_entry.id   2a6844c4f5c909a9c654052982bfa529
#
_cell.length_a   1.000
_cell.length_b   1.000
_cell.length_c   1.000
_cell.angle_alpha   90.00
_cell.angle_beta   90.00
_cell.angle_gamma   90.00
#
_symmetry.space_group_name_H-M   'P 1'
#
loop_
_entity.id
_entity.type
_entity.pdbx_description
1 polymer ?
#
loop_
_entity_poly.entity_id
_entity_poly.type
_entity_poly.pdbx_seq_one_letter_code
_entity_poly.pdbx_strand_id
1 'polypeptide(L)'
;AKFAAEQEEEIGFWKFLQYEFATQWKKVKDYANAKGVKILGDIPIYVSADSVDAWVGGELFELDAQGGFARVAGCPPDYFSADGQLWGNPLYNWPYHKQTGYAWWIRRVRHALGIYDLLRIDHFRGFDTYWAIPAGSSTACTGKWEIGPRMDLFRALEAALGKLPIIAEDLGELFPSVRELLADSTFPGMKVLQFAFGGGDNEYLPHNHVKNSVVYPGTHDNTTLTDWWENAATGKEKANVAAYLHLTPCKPTAKEVAAVKPDAARIALLRAALGSVADRAIIPMSDWLGLGAEAHLNTPGKLGGNWTWRAAEGFDAEPLASRIQAECEVYCRAKEPVEKEAKTSI
;
A
#
# COMPACT_ATOMS: atom_id res chain seq x y z
N ALA A 1 -31.68 -18.66 -13.09
CA ALA A 1 -31.71 -20.11 -13.31
C ALA A 1 -31.43 -20.46 -14.77
N LYS A 2 -32.17 -19.92 -15.77
CA LYS A 2 -32.01 -20.23 -17.18
C LYS A 2 -30.59 -19.94 -17.69
N PHE A 3 -30.08 -18.72 -17.51
CA PHE A 3 -28.71 -18.33 -17.88
C PHE A 3 -27.63 -19.26 -17.31
N ALA A 4 -27.78 -19.63 -16.00
CA ALA A 4 -26.81 -20.52 -15.36
C ALA A 4 -26.79 -21.94 -15.98
N ALA A 5 -27.94 -22.43 -16.45
CA ALA A 5 -28.01 -23.72 -17.15
C ALA A 5 -27.43 -23.61 -18.56
N GLU A 6 -27.67 -22.49 -19.26
CA GLU A 6 -27.14 -22.25 -20.63
C GLU A 6 -25.61 -22.03 -20.63
N GLN A 7 -25.03 -21.59 -19.51
CA GLN A 7 -23.60 -21.25 -19.35
C GLN A 7 -22.88 -22.20 -18.37
N GLU A 8 -23.37 -23.41 -18.16
CA GLU A 8 -22.84 -24.33 -17.14
C GLU A 8 -21.35 -24.64 -17.34
N GLU A 9 -20.92 -24.85 -18.58
CA GLU A 9 -19.53 -25.14 -18.92
C GLU A 9 -18.61 -23.93 -18.61
N GLU A 10 -19.00 -22.74 -19.05
CA GLU A 10 -18.25 -21.50 -18.81
C GLU A 10 -18.17 -21.18 -17.30
N ILE A 11 -19.27 -21.33 -16.58
CA ILE A 11 -19.30 -21.19 -15.11
C ILE A 11 -18.39 -22.23 -14.46
N GLY A 12 -18.41 -23.49 -14.97
CA GLY A 12 -17.53 -24.56 -14.53
C GLY A 12 -16.05 -24.21 -14.70
N PHE A 13 -15.69 -23.64 -15.86
CA PHE A 13 -14.33 -23.17 -16.13
C PHE A 13 -13.87 -22.11 -15.14
N TRP A 14 -14.66 -21.08 -14.88
CA TRP A 14 -14.31 -20.04 -13.91
C TRP A 14 -14.20 -20.58 -12.47
N LYS A 15 -15.05 -21.50 -12.07
CA LYS A 15 -14.93 -22.18 -10.77
C LYS A 15 -13.64 -23.01 -10.70
N PHE A 16 -13.27 -23.68 -11.77
CA PHE A 16 -12.03 -24.44 -11.86
C PHE A 16 -10.80 -23.51 -11.72
N LEU A 17 -10.77 -22.36 -12.42
CA LEU A 17 -9.69 -21.38 -12.27
C LEU A 17 -9.55 -20.89 -10.83
N GLN A 18 -10.67 -20.59 -10.15
CA GLN A 18 -10.65 -20.18 -8.74
C GLN A 18 -10.15 -21.30 -7.82
N TYR A 19 -10.53 -22.55 -8.08
CA TYR A 19 -10.05 -23.72 -7.34
C TYR A 19 -8.54 -23.91 -7.52
N GLU A 20 -8.06 -23.85 -8.75
CA GLU A 20 -6.63 -23.98 -9.05
C GLU A 20 -5.83 -22.85 -8.38
N PHE A 21 -6.29 -21.61 -8.51
CA PHE A 21 -5.66 -20.48 -7.83
C PHE A 21 -5.58 -20.70 -6.31
N ALA A 22 -6.71 -21.01 -5.67
CA ALA A 22 -6.76 -21.20 -4.23
C ALA A 22 -5.82 -22.33 -3.76
N THR A 23 -5.78 -23.43 -4.53
CA THR A 23 -4.95 -24.60 -4.23
C THR A 23 -3.45 -24.28 -4.37
N GLN A 24 -3.07 -23.61 -5.45
CA GLN A 24 -1.68 -23.25 -5.73
C GLN A 24 -1.21 -22.14 -4.76
N TRP A 25 -2.02 -21.11 -4.54
CA TRP A 25 -1.72 -20.03 -3.61
C TRP A 25 -1.52 -20.54 -2.18
N LYS A 26 -2.37 -21.45 -1.73
CA LYS A 26 -2.20 -22.09 -0.41
C LYS A 26 -0.83 -22.76 -0.28
N LYS A 27 -0.38 -23.48 -1.30
CA LYS A 27 0.95 -24.13 -1.29
C LYS A 27 2.07 -23.08 -1.18
N VAL A 28 1.96 -21.97 -1.92
CA VAL A 28 2.94 -20.86 -1.87
C VAL A 28 2.97 -20.24 -0.48
N LYS A 29 1.79 -19.92 0.09
CA LYS A 29 1.68 -19.34 1.43
C LYS A 29 2.23 -20.28 2.50
N ASP A 30 1.85 -21.55 2.48
CA ASP A 30 2.32 -22.56 3.43
C ASP A 30 3.86 -22.69 3.35
N TYR A 31 4.43 -22.71 2.14
CA TYR A 31 5.87 -22.76 1.94
C TYR A 31 6.58 -21.51 2.48
N ALA A 32 6.08 -20.31 2.18
CA ALA A 32 6.61 -19.05 2.70
C ALA A 32 6.58 -19.01 4.23
N ASN A 33 5.44 -19.37 4.81
CA ASN A 33 5.25 -19.38 6.27
C ASN A 33 6.15 -20.42 6.96
N ALA A 34 6.35 -21.60 6.36
CA ALA A 34 7.29 -22.61 6.86
C ALA A 34 8.75 -22.11 6.88
N LYS A 35 9.08 -21.14 6.02
CA LYS A 35 10.39 -20.44 6.02
C LYS A 35 10.40 -19.19 6.91
N GLY A 36 9.32 -18.93 7.65
CA GLY A 36 9.19 -17.73 8.49
C GLY A 36 8.92 -16.44 7.72
N VAL A 37 8.61 -16.54 6.42
CA VAL A 37 8.23 -15.40 5.56
C VAL A 37 6.72 -15.21 5.62
N LYS A 38 6.30 -13.98 5.88
CA LYS A 38 4.88 -13.57 5.85
C LYS A 38 4.54 -12.89 4.54
N ILE A 39 3.33 -13.06 4.08
CA ILE A 39 2.80 -12.41 2.89
C ILE A 39 1.92 -11.24 3.32
N LEU A 40 2.29 -10.04 2.87
CA LEU A 40 1.48 -8.83 3.02
C LEU A 40 0.64 -8.64 1.75
N GLY A 41 -0.67 -8.69 1.89
CA GLY A 41 -1.61 -8.36 0.83
C GLY A 41 -2.03 -6.91 0.87
N ASP A 42 -2.68 -6.47 -0.20
CA ASP A 42 -3.21 -5.12 -0.34
C ASP A 42 -4.65 -5.18 -0.84
N ILE A 43 -5.55 -4.40 -0.22
CA ILE A 43 -6.91 -4.23 -0.72
C ILE A 43 -7.24 -2.74 -0.81
N PRO A 44 -7.84 -2.29 -1.91
CA PRO A 44 -8.38 -0.93 -1.97
C PRO A 44 -9.61 -0.81 -1.07
N ILE A 45 -9.84 0.38 -0.51
CA ILE A 45 -11.08 0.64 0.23
C ILE A 45 -12.30 0.38 -0.67
N TYR A 46 -12.28 0.87 -1.91
CA TYR A 46 -13.41 0.74 -2.83
C TYR A 46 -13.28 -0.50 -3.72
N VAL A 47 -14.41 -0.92 -4.28
CA VAL A 47 -14.47 -1.95 -5.33
C VAL A 47 -14.73 -1.29 -6.68
N SER A 48 -14.46 -2.01 -7.77
CA SER A 48 -14.78 -1.53 -9.10
C SER A 48 -16.30 -1.51 -9.35
N ALA A 49 -16.77 -0.56 -10.15
CA ALA A 49 -18.18 -0.45 -10.53
C ALA A 49 -18.71 -1.67 -11.30
N ASP A 50 -17.81 -2.37 -12.02
CA ASP A 50 -18.11 -3.59 -12.77
C ASP A 50 -17.76 -4.88 -12.00
N SER A 51 -17.49 -4.77 -10.68
CA SER A 51 -17.23 -5.93 -9.83
C SER A 51 -18.49 -6.76 -9.57
N VAL A 52 -18.29 -8.03 -9.22
CA VAL A 52 -19.39 -8.91 -8.80
C VAL A 52 -20.09 -8.38 -7.55
N ASP A 53 -19.36 -7.73 -6.63
CA ASP A 53 -19.92 -7.13 -5.42
C ASP A 53 -20.88 -5.99 -5.78
N ALA A 54 -20.54 -5.12 -6.72
CA ALA A 54 -21.39 -4.05 -7.19
C ALA A 54 -22.62 -4.59 -7.94
N TRP A 55 -22.46 -5.69 -8.69
CA TRP A 55 -23.55 -6.28 -9.46
C TRP A 55 -24.58 -7.02 -8.59
N VAL A 56 -24.15 -7.79 -7.59
CA VAL A 56 -25.06 -8.64 -6.79
C VAL A 56 -25.49 -8.01 -5.47
N GLY A 57 -24.79 -6.98 -4.99
CA GLY A 57 -24.96 -6.35 -3.69
C GLY A 57 -25.28 -4.86 -3.80
N GLY A 58 -26.22 -4.49 -4.66
CA GLY A 58 -26.55 -3.07 -4.88
C GLY A 58 -26.85 -2.28 -3.60
N GLU A 59 -27.48 -2.91 -2.61
CA GLU A 59 -27.78 -2.30 -1.30
C GLU A 59 -26.52 -1.90 -0.49
N LEU A 60 -25.36 -2.44 -0.85
CA LEU A 60 -24.08 -2.08 -0.22
C LEU A 60 -23.58 -0.70 -0.65
N PHE A 61 -24.15 -0.15 -1.73
CA PHE A 61 -23.67 1.08 -2.36
C PHE A 61 -24.76 2.15 -2.40
N GLU A 62 -24.34 3.39 -2.64
CA GLU A 62 -25.26 4.51 -2.82
C GLU A 62 -25.86 4.47 -4.23
N LEU A 63 -27.12 4.06 -4.33
CA LEU A 63 -27.86 4.01 -5.60
C LEU A 63 -28.82 5.20 -5.75
N ASP A 64 -29.02 5.62 -6.97
CA ASP A 64 -30.07 6.56 -7.36
C ASP A 64 -31.43 5.85 -7.54
N ALA A 65 -32.44 6.60 -7.86
CA ALA A 65 -33.82 6.08 -8.04
C ALA A 65 -33.94 5.13 -9.27
N GLN A 66 -32.98 5.13 -10.17
CA GLN A 66 -32.91 4.29 -11.36
C GLN A 66 -32.06 3.05 -11.14
N GLY A 67 -31.43 2.92 -9.98
CA GLY A 67 -30.52 1.81 -9.64
C GLY A 67 -29.09 1.98 -10.15
N GLY A 68 -28.75 3.16 -10.65
CA GLY A 68 -27.37 3.55 -10.95
C GLY A 68 -26.64 4.04 -9.70
N PHE A 69 -25.33 4.20 -9.76
CA PHE A 69 -24.58 4.81 -8.65
C PHE A 69 -24.90 6.29 -8.54
N ALA A 70 -25.31 6.74 -7.37
CA ALA A 70 -25.63 8.14 -7.12
C ALA A 70 -24.39 9.02 -7.06
N ARG A 71 -23.33 8.49 -6.42
CA ARG A 71 -22.03 9.16 -6.24
C ARG A 71 -20.90 8.16 -6.38
N VAL A 72 -19.72 8.70 -6.73
CA VAL A 72 -18.50 7.90 -6.90
C VAL A 72 -17.34 8.49 -6.11
N ALA A 73 -16.34 7.66 -5.87
CA ALA A 73 -15.14 8.01 -5.12
C ALA A 73 -14.12 8.79 -5.97
N GLY A 74 -13.28 9.55 -5.28
CA GLY A 74 -12.16 10.26 -5.83
C GLY A 74 -11.39 11.03 -4.77
N CYS A 75 -10.52 11.94 -5.20
CA CYS A 75 -9.84 12.91 -4.36
C CYS A 75 -10.14 14.33 -4.82
N PRO A 76 -10.20 15.31 -3.90
CA PRO A 76 -10.40 16.71 -4.27
C PRO A 76 -9.22 17.24 -5.11
N PRO A 77 -9.42 18.37 -5.80
CA PRO A 77 -8.32 19.13 -6.35
C PRO A 77 -7.25 19.44 -5.30
N ASP A 78 -6.00 19.25 -5.67
CA ASP A 78 -4.86 19.53 -4.83
C ASP A 78 -3.72 20.23 -5.63
N TYR A 79 -2.55 20.37 -5.00
CA TYR A 79 -1.40 20.98 -5.66
C TYR A 79 -0.89 20.15 -6.87
N PHE A 80 -1.10 18.84 -6.88
CA PHE A 80 -0.64 17.92 -7.91
C PHE A 80 -1.66 17.74 -9.04
N SER A 81 -2.95 17.93 -8.76
CA SER A 81 -4.05 17.77 -9.71
C SER A 81 -5.11 18.86 -9.54
N ALA A 82 -5.13 19.83 -10.45
CA ALA A 82 -6.11 20.93 -10.43
C ALA A 82 -7.57 20.46 -10.57
N ASP A 83 -7.80 19.30 -11.21
CA ASP A 83 -9.13 18.69 -11.39
C ASP A 83 -9.45 17.64 -10.34
N GLY A 84 -8.49 17.37 -9.41
CA GLY A 84 -8.55 16.24 -8.49
C GLY A 84 -8.43 14.90 -9.22
N GLN A 85 -8.83 13.84 -8.54
CA GLN A 85 -8.84 12.49 -9.12
C GLN A 85 -10.25 11.92 -9.08
N LEU A 86 -10.79 11.58 -10.24
CA LEU A 86 -12.07 10.90 -10.40
C LEU A 86 -11.83 9.41 -10.57
N TRP A 87 -12.00 8.62 -9.51
CA TRP A 87 -11.73 7.18 -9.55
C TRP A 87 -12.90 6.37 -10.12
N GLY A 88 -14.13 6.85 -9.95
CA GLY A 88 -15.33 6.22 -10.49
C GLY A 88 -15.83 5.00 -9.71
N ASN A 89 -15.20 4.63 -8.62
CA ASN A 89 -15.66 3.54 -7.76
C ASN A 89 -16.94 3.92 -7.03
N PRO A 90 -17.94 3.01 -6.86
CA PRO A 90 -19.15 3.28 -6.12
C PRO A 90 -18.86 3.55 -4.64
N LEU A 91 -19.59 4.49 -4.05
CA LEU A 91 -19.53 4.79 -2.63
C LEU A 91 -20.40 3.84 -1.83
N TYR A 92 -19.96 3.50 -0.63
CA TYR A 92 -20.68 2.59 0.26
C TYR A 92 -21.89 3.25 0.92
N ASN A 93 -22.99 2.54 1.00
CA ASN A 93 -24.13 2.87 1.84
C ASN A 93 -23.82 2.53 3.30
N TRP A 94 -23.06 3.40 3.97
CA TRP A 94 -22.62 3.17 5.36
C TRP A 94 -23.77 2.94 6.36
N PRO A 95 -24.96 3.59 6.24
CA PRO A 95 -26.12 3.26 7.05
C PRO A 95 -26.53 1.78 6.92
N TYR A 96 -26.58 1.24 5.70
CA TYR A 96 -26.91 -0.17 5.48
C TYR A 96 -25.81 -1.11 6.03
N HIS A 97 -24.57 -0.77 5.82
CA HIS A 97 -23.46 -1.55 6.42
C HIS A 97 -23.55 -1.60 7.94
N LYS A 98 -23.85 -0.47 8.59
CA LYS A 98 -24.04 -0.41 10.04
C LYS A 98 -25.26 -1.24 10.49
N GLN A 99 -26.39 -1.14 9.80
CA GLN A 99 -27.59 -1.92 10.08
C GLN A 99 -27.35 -3.42 10.00
N THR A 100 -26.51 -3.88 9.08
CA THR A 100 -26.15 -5.28 8.87
C THR A 100 -24.94 -5.71 9.71
N GLY A 101 -24.49 -4.90 10.67
CA GLY A 101 -23.33 -5.18 11.50
C GLY A 101 -22.04 -5.31 10.73
N TYR A 102 -21.92 -4.60 9.62
CA TYR A 102 -20.76 -4.64 8.69
C TYR A 102 -20.45 -6.03 8.14
N ALA A 103 -21.45 -6.89 7.98
CA ALA A 103 -21.28 -8.28 7.59
C ALA A 103 -20.49 -8.47 6.29
N TRP A 104 -20.68 -7.60 5.29
CA TRP A 104 -19.92 -7.65 4.05
C TRP A 104 -18.42 -7.36 4.28
N TRP A 105 -18.09 -6.32 5.05
CA TRP A 105 -16.70 -5.99 5.40
C TRP A 105 -16.02 -7.09 6.21
N ILE A 106 -16.74 -7.70 7.14
CA ILE A 106 -16.24 -8.85 7.93
C ILE A 106 -15.89 -10.01 6.99
N ARG A 107 -16.74 -10.32 6.01
CA ARG A 107 -16.43 -11.37 5.02
C ARG A 107 -15.23 -11.02 4.15
N ARG A 108 -15.15 -9.77 3.67
CA ARG A 108 -14.06 -9.28 2.82
C ARG A 108 -12.71 -9.37 3.54
N VAL A 109 -12.62 -8.84 4.75
CA VAL A 109 -11.38 -8.86 5.54
C VAL A 109 -11.01 -10.29 5.96
N ARG A 110 -11.99 -11.10 6.38
CA ARG A 110 -11.76 -12.52 6.70
C ARG A 110 -11.18 -13.27 5.51
N HIS A 111 -11.74 -13.08 4.32
CA HIS A 111 -11.24 -13.72 3.11
C HIS A 111 -9.82 -13.27 2.79
N ALA A 112 -9.55 -11.97 2.83
CA ALA A 112 -8.21 -11.43 2.59
C ALA A 112 -7.18 -11.98 3.59
N LEU A 113 -7.51 -12.07 4.89
CA LEU A 113 -6.64 -12.67 5.91
C LEU A 113 -6.48 -14.19 5.77
N GLY A 114 -7.38 -14.87 5.07
CA GLY A 114 -7.19 -16.26 4.64
C GLY A 114 -6.10 -16.40 3.58
N ILE A 115 -6.00 -15.42 2.68
CA ILE A 115 -5.03 -15.39 1.59
C ILE A 115 -3.68 -14.83 2.06
N TYR A 116 -3.67 -13.81 2.90
CA TYR A 116 -2.48 -13.09 3.36
C TYR A 116 -2.26 -13.26 4.87
N ASP A 117 -1.07 -12.93 5.35
CA ASP A 117 -0.72 -12.92 6.78
C ASP A 117 -0.88 -11.53 7.41
N LEU A 118 -0.70 -10.49 6.59
CA LEU A 118 -0.94 -9.10 6.93
C LEU A 118 -1.72 -8.45 5.78
N LEU A 119 -2.42 -7.38 6.06
CA LEU A 119 -3.25 -6.70 5.08
C LEU A 119 -2.99 -5.20 5.12
N ARG A 120 -2.54 -4.61 3.99
CA ARG A 120 -2.59 -3.17 3.80
C ARG A 120 -3.98 -2.80 3.31
N ILE A 121 -4.56 -1.77 3.89
CA ILE A 121 -5.78 -1.16 3.36
C ILE A 121 -5.42 0.16 2.73
N ASP A 122 -5.59 0.22 1.43
CA ASP A 122 -5.37 1.40 0.61
C ASP A 122 -6.45 2.46 0.86
N HIS A 123 -6.04 3.72 0.89
CA HIS A 123 -6.90 4.88 1.17
C HIS A 123 -7.64 4.78 2.52
N PHE A 124 -6.92 4.42 3.60
CA PHE A 124 -7.49 4.28 4.95
C PHE A 124 -8.24 5.51 5.45
N ARG A 125 -7.81 6.71 5.03
CA ARG A 125 -8.51 7.96 5.39
C ARG A 125 -9.99 7.96 5.00
N GLY A 126 -10.37 7.22 3.94
CA GLY A 126 -11.75 7.09 3.47
C GLY A 126 -12.72 6.50 4.49
N PHE A 127 -12.22 5.85 5.54
CA PHE A 127 -13.04 5.41 6.67
C PHE A 127 -13.35 6.53 7.66
N ASP A 128 -12.57 7.59 7.69
CA ASP A 128 -12.87 8.82 8.46
C ASP A 128 -13.70 9.79 7.64
N THR A 129 -13.12 10.23 6.53
CA THR A 129 -13.74 11.17 5.58
C THR A 129 -13.36 10.80 4.16
N TYR A 130 -14.31 10.81 3.26
CA TYR A 130 -14.12 10.49 1.86
C TYR A 130 -14.69 11.57 0.94
N TRP A 131 -14.08 11.69 -0.25
CA TRP A 131 -14.53 12.65 -1.26
C TRP A 131 -15.59 12.03 -2.15
N ALA A 132 -16.82 12.52 -2.03
CA ALA A 132 -17.99 12.00 -2.74
C ALA A 132 -18.32 12.92 -3.93
N ILE A 133 -18.22 12.38 -5.14
CA ILE A 133 -18.42 13.09 -6.39
C ILE A 133 -19.75 12.64 -7.01
N PRO A 134 -20.63 13.54 -7.47
CA PRO A 134 -21.85 13.15 -8.19
C PRO A 134 -21.50 12.25 -9.40
N ALA A 135 -22.21 11.14 -9.57
CA ALA A 135 -21.98 10.27 -10.72
C ALA A 135 -22.21 11.02 -12.05
N GLY A 136 -21.39 10.71 -13.06
CA GLY A 136 -21.42 11.41 -14.34
C GLY A 136 -20.66 12.74 -14.39
N SER A 137 -20.04 13.17 -13.28
CA SER A 137 -19.12 14.32 -13.30
C SER A 137 -17.90 14.04 -14.17
N SER A 138 -17.40 15.07 -14.86
CA SER A 138 -16.20 14.97 -15.70
C SER A 138 -14.89 15.18 -14.93
N THR A 139 -14.95 15.80 -13.74
CA THR A 139 -13.82 16.07 -12.86
C THR A 139 -14.21 15.83 -11.41
N ALA A 140 -13.24 15.83 -10.50
CA ALA A 140 -13.49 15.71 -9.08
C ALA A 140 -13.87 17.04 -8.38
N CYS A 141 -13.86 18.17 -9.09
CA CYS A 141 -14.07 19.50 -8.51
C CYS A 141 -15.44 19.70 -7.83
N THR A 142 -16.46 18.94 -8.25
CA THR A 142 -17.84 19.07 -7.74
C THR A 142 -18.12 18.19 -6.51
N GLY A 143 -17.11 17.46 -6.04
CA GLY A 143 -17.26 16.59 -4.88
C GLY A 143 -17.46 17.32 -3.56
N LYS A 144 -17.75 16.55 -2.53
CA LYS A 144 -17.89 17.02 -1.14
C LYS A 144 -17.31 16.00 -0.17
N TRP A 145 -16.79 16.50 0.95
CA TRP A 145 -16.37 15.64 2.05
C TRP A 145 -17.57 15.05 2.78
N GLU A 146 -17.56 13.76 2.95
CA GLU A 146 -18.55 12.98 3.70
C GLU A 146 -17.86 12.20 4.82
N ILE A 147 -18.61 11.90 5.88
CA ILE A 147 -18.10 11.19 7.05
C ILE A 147 -18.24 9.68 6.84
N GLY A 148 -17.15 8.94 7.05
CA GLY A 148 -17.12 7.50 6.99
C GLY A 148 -17.56 6.81 8.29
N PRO A 149 -17.46 5.47 8.36
CA PRO A 149 -17.92 4.68 9.49
C PRO A 149 -16.99 4.77 10.71
N ARG A 150 -15.78 5.28 10.57
CA ARG A 150 -14.77 5.43 11.61
C ARG A 150 -14.55 4.14 12.41
N MET A 151 -14.36 4.25 13.73
CA MET A 151 -14.12 3.10 14.62
C MET A 151 -15.31 2.13 14.72
N ASP A 152 -16.51 2.50 14.31
CA ASP A 152 -17.66 1.57 14.33
C ASP A 152 -17.37 0.32 13.48
N LEU A 153 -16.79 0.52 12.29
CA LEU A 153 -16.38 -0.59 11.41
C LEU A 153 -15.27 -1.43 12.06
N PHE A 154 -14.21 -0.81 12.55
CA PHE A 154 -13.04 -1.54 13.08
C PHE A 154 -13.39 -2.31 14.35
N ARG A 155 -14.23 -1.76 15.23
CA ARG A 155 -14.77 -2.50 16.39
C ARG A 155 -15.59 -3.72 15.97
N ALA A 156 -16.40 -3.62 14.92
CA ALA A 156 -17.16 -4.76 14.41
C ALA A 156 -16.23 -5.83 13.80
N LEU A 157 -15.20 -5.41 13.07
CA LEU A 157 -14.17 -6.30 12.53
C LEU A 157 -13.40 -7.03 13.65
N GLU A 158 -12.94 -6.31 14.67
CA GLU A 158 -12.22 -6.89 15.80
C GLU A 158 -13.09 -7.85 16.62
N ALA A 159 -14.35 -7.49 16.85
CA ALA A 159 -15.30 -8.36 17.54
C ALA A 159 -15.52 -9.69 16.79
N ALA A 160 -15.50 -9.67 15.46
CA ALA A 160 -15.77 -10.84 14.63
C ALA A 160 -14.51 -11.64 14.25
N LEU A 161 -13.33 -11.03 14.21
CA LEU A 161 -12.10 -11.60 13.65
C LEU A 161 -10.94 -11.65 14.66
N GLY A 162 -11.08 -11.01 15.82
CA GLY A 162 -10.00 -10.82 16.77
C GLY A 162 -9.02 -9.73 16.33
N LYS A 163 -7.78 -9.83 16.79
CA LYS A 163 -6.73 -8.85 16.44
C LYS A 163 -6.51 -8.78 14.93
N LEU A 164 -6.58 -7.57 14.40
CA LEU A 164 -6.46 -7.32 12.97
C LEU A 164 -5.00 -6.99 12.59
N PRO A 165 -4.32 -7.81 11.78
CA PRO A 165 -2.97 -7.54 11.29
C PRO A 165 -3.02 -6.57 10.09
N ILE A 166 -3.54 -5.36 10.31
CA ILE A 166 -3.76 -4.35 9.29
C ILE A 166 -2.66 -3.29 9.32
N ILE A 167 -2.25 -2.82 8.16
CA ILE A 167 -1.44 -1.62 7.92
C ILE A 167 -2.36 -0.60 7.24
N ALA A 168 -2.44 0.60 7.80
CA ALA A 168 -3.24 1.68 7.24
C ALA A 168 -2.41 2.50 6.25
N GLU A 169 -2.88 2.67 5.02
CA GLU A 169 -2.32 3.66 4.13
C GLU A 169 -2.89 5.03 4.51
N ASP A 170 -2.06 5.83 5.18
CA ASP A 170 -2.35 7.15 5.74
C ASP A 170 -1.59 8.26 5.01
N LEU A 171 -1.44 8.11 3.69
CA LEU A 171 -0.74 9.09 2.85
C LEU A 171 -1.66 10.24 2.41
N GLY A 172 -1.05 11.34 1.97
CA GLY A 172 -1.76 12.52 1.48
C GLY A 172 -2.15 13.52 2.57
N GLU A 173 -3.18 14.33 2.32
CA GLU A 173 -3.64 15.33 3.27
C GLU A 173 -4.47 14.69 4.38
N LEU A 174 -4.00 14.78 5.62
CA LEU A 174 -4.64 14.16 6.78
C LEU A 174 -5.29 15.23 7.68
N PHE A 175 -6.60 15.15 7.82
CA PHE A 175 -7.31 15.92 8.84
C PHE A 175 -6.99 15.40 10.25
N PRO A 176 -7.12 16.23 11.30
CA PRO A 176 -6.93 15.77 12.67
C PRO A 176 -7.75 14.50 13.01
N SER A 177 -8.99 14.41 12.53
CA SER A 177 -9.87 13.25 12.73
C SER A 177 -9.36 11.96 12.10
N VAL A 178 -8.62 12.02 10.99
CA VAL A 178 -7.96 10.86 10.38
C VAL A 178 -6.84 10.36 11.28
N ARG A 179 -6.06 11.28 11.86
CA ARG A 179 -4.98 10.94 12.81
C ARG A 179 -5.55 10.34 14.11
N GLU A 180 -6.69 10.85 14.59
CA GLU A 180 -7.43 10.26 15.70
C GLU A 180 -7.89 8.83 15.38
N LEU A 181 -8.50 8.62 14.21
CA LEU A 181 -8.93 7.30 13.76
C LEU A 181 -7.74 6.32 13.68
N LEU A 182 -6.60 6.75 13.14
CA LEU A 182 -5.40 5.92 13.07
C LEU A 182 -4.89 5.56 14.47
N ALA A 183 -4.84 6.53 15.38
CA ALA A 183 -4.43 6.30 16.77
C ALA A 183 -5.38 5.34 17.50
N ASP A 184 -6.70 5.54 17.37
CA ASP A 184 -7.73 4.70 18.00
C ASP A 184 -7.71 3.26 17.44
N SER A 185 -7.43 3.09 16.14
CA SER A 185 -7.32 1.77 15.52
C SER A 185 -6.07 1.00 15.93
N THR A 186 -5.06 1.68 16.44
CA THR A 186 -3.73 1.15 16.74
C THR A 186 -2.99 0.54 15.54
N PHE A 187 -3.48 0.75 14.32
CA PHE A 187 -2.82 0.25 13.12
C PHE A 187 -1.55 1.05 12.82
N PRO A 188 -0.47 0.40 12.36
CA PRO A 188 0.69 1.11 11.86
C PRO A 188 0.32 1.88 10.58
N GLY A 189 0.70 3.16 10.53
CA GLY A 189 0.68 3.97 9.32
C GLY A 189 1.94 3.79 8.49
N MET A 190 2.03 4.49 7.38
CA MET A 190 3.13 4.39 6.42
C MET A 190 4.04 5.64 6.45
N LYS A 191 5.34 5.43 6.28
CA LYS A 191 6.35 6.48 6.16
C LYS A 191 7.13 6.27 4.86
N VAL A 192 6.97 7.19 3.90
CA VAL A 192 7.56 7.09 2.55
C VAL A 192 8.68 8.11 2.41
N LEU A 193 9.92 7.65 2.24
CA LEU A 193 11.10 8.53 2.21
C LEU A 193 11.12 9.48 1.01
N GLN A 194 10.57 9.09 -0.13
CA GLN A 194 10.47 10.00 -1.28
C GLN A 194 9.64 11.26 -0.98
N PHE A 195 8.79 11.25 0.05
CA PHE A 195 8.00 12.41 0.48
C PHE A 195 8.68 13.26 1.56
N ALA A 196 9.82 12.80 2.09
CA ALA A 196 10.47 13.42 3.24
C ALA A 196 11.20 14.73 2.92
N PHE A 197 11.75 14.87 1.72
CA PHE A 197 12.82 15.82 1.44
C PHE A 197 12.40 17.09 0.69
N GLY A 198 11.11 17.33 0.51
CA GLY A 198 10.57 18.56 -0.10
C GLY A 198 10.85 19.85 0.71
N GLY A 199 11.26 19.70 1.97
CA GLY A 199 11.63 20.76 2.90
C GLY A 199 10.61 20.97 4.01
N GLY A 200 11.04 21.74 5.03
CA GLY A 200 10.27 21.87 6.26
C GLY A 200 10.36 20.63 7.14
N ASP A 201 9.74 20.72 8.33
CA ASP A 201 9.55 19.60 9.21
C ASP A 201 8.30 18.83 8.78
N ASN A 202 8.43 17.53 8.56
CA ASN A 202 7.32 16.66 8.16
C ASN A 202 7.47 15.25 8.74
N GLU A 203 6.38 14.52 8.77
CA GLU A 203 6.30 13.19 9.38
C GLU A 203 7.04 12.07 8.64
N TYR A 204 7.46 12.31 7.40
CA TYR A 204 8.22 11.35 6.59
C TYR A 204 9.72 11.43 6.81
N LEU A 205 10.24 12.48 7.49
CA LEU A 205 11.64 12.58 7.84
C LEU A 205 12.01 11.47 8.84
N PRO A 206 13.14 10.76 8.65
CA PRO A 206 13.49 9.60 9.48
C PRO A 206 13.49 9.87 10.99
N HIS A 207 13.87 11.06 11.43
CA HIS A 207 13.86 11.41 12.85
C HIS A 207 12.47 11.68 13.45
N ASN A 208 11.44 11.82 12.60
CA ASN A 208 10.05 11.98 13.00
C ASN A 208 9.25 10.66 12.94
N HIS A 209 9.88 9.57 12.50
CA HIS A 209 9.19 8.29 12.45
C HIS A 209 8.80 7.82 13.85
N VAL A 210 7.67 7.13 13.93
CA VAL A 210 7.18 6.49 15.14
C VAL A 210 7.35 4.97 15.05
N LYS A 211 7.49 4.30 16.18
CA LYS A 211 7.71 2.85 16.21
C LYS A 211 6.59 2.08 15.54
N ASN A 212 5.32 2.38 15.87
CA ASN A 212 4.15 1.74 15.26
C ASN A 212 3.92 2.26 13.84
N SER A 213 4.84 2.00 12.94
CA SER A 213 4.74 2.38 11.52
C SER A 213 5.49 1.40 10.62
N VAL A 214 5.29 1.56 9.32
CA VAL A 214 6.01 0.85 8.26
C VAL A 214 6.70 1.88 7.40
N VAL A 215 8.02 1.80 7.28
CA VAL A 215 8.80 2.69 6.41
C VAL A 215 9.04 2.04 5.06
N TYR A 216 8.92 2.86 4.02
CA TYR A 216 9.20 2.54 2.62
C TYR A 216 10.18 3.58 2.05
N PRO A 217 11.17 3.19 1.24
CA PRO A 217 11.88 4.17 0.40
C PRO A 217 10.94 4.83 -0.60
N GLY A 218 10.14 4.04 -1.27
CA GLY A 218 9.01 4.34 -2.14
C GLY A 218 8.06 3.14 -2.16
N THR A 219 6.79 3.35 -2.51
CA THR A 219 5.79 2.29 -2.70
C THR A 219 5.77 1.82 -4.14
N HIS A 220 4.84 0.93 -4.49
CA HIS A 220 4.59 0.52 -5.88
C HIS A 220 4.08 1.67 -6.77
N ASP A 221 3.51 2.72 -6.18
CA ASP A 221 3.02 3.92 -6.88
C ASP A 221 4.12 4.96 -7.11
N ASN A 222 5.25 4.81 -6.45
CA ASN A 222 6.40 5.65 -6.64
C ASN A 222 7.34 5.04 -7.69
N THR A 223 8.07 5.90 -8.40
CA THR A 223 9.17 5.40 -9.23
C THR A 223 10.32 4.87 -8.37
N THR A 224 11.25 4.12 -8.96
CA THR A 224 12.42 3.59 -8.24
C THR A 224 13.28 4.72 -7.67
N LEU A 225 14.06 4.44 -6.63
CA LEU A 225 14.97 5.44 -6.05
C LEU A 225 16.00 5.98 -7.04
N THR A 226 16.46 5.14 -7.96
CA THR A 226 17.39 5.57 -9.02
C THR A 226 16.73 6.57 -9.94
N ASP A 227 15.57 6.24 -10.47
CA ASP A 227 14.83 7.14 -11.37
C ASP A 227 14.34 8.39 -10.64
N TRP A 228 13.87 8.25 -9.40
CA TRP A 228 13.51 9.39 -8.58
C TRP A 228 14.68 10.36 -8.42
N TRP A 229 15.87 9.85 -8.09
CA TRP A 229 17.06 10.70 -7.96
C TRP A 229 17.46 11.35 -9.27
N GLU A 230 17.42 10.63 -10.37
CA GLU A 230 17.87 11.14 -11.67
C GLU A 230 16.88 12.12 -12.28
N ASN A 231 15.61 11.79 -12.29
CA ASN A 231 14.59 12.43 -13.12
C ASN A 231 13.46 13.11 -12.37
N ALA A 232 13.01 12.60 -11.21
CA ALA A 232 11.82 13.10 -10.53
C ALA A 232 12.13 14.11 -9.41
N ALA A 233 13.18 13.87 -8.61
CA ALA A 233 13.53 14.72 -7.47
C ALA A 233 13.99 16.11 -7.94
N THR A 234 13.44 17.13 -7.32
CA THR A 234 13.86 18.53 -7.54
C THR A 234 15.28 18.77 -7.04
N GLY A 235 15.92 19.83 -7.51
CA GLY A 235 17.24 20.24 -7.02
C GLY A 235 17.25 20.48 -5.50
N LYS A 236 16.14 20.97 -4.94
CA LYS A 236 15.97 21.17 -3.48
C LYS A 236 15.91 19.84 -2.74
N GLU A 237 15.14 18.88 -3.23
CA GLU A 237 15.06 17.55 -2.62
C GLU A 237 16.39 16.82 -2.66
N LYS A 238 17.08 16.84 -3.80
CA LYS A 238 18.44 16.28 -3.93
C LYS A 238 19.41 16.91 -2.93
N ALA A 239 19.38 18.23 -2.76
CA ALA A 239 20.22 18.92 -1.78
C ALA A 239 19.88 18.51 -0.34
N ASN A 240 18.60 18.42 -0.01
CA ASN A 240 18.15 18.01 1.32
C ASN A 240 18.53 16.56 1.62
N VAL A 241 18.32 15.62 0.69
CA VAL A 241 18.77 14.22 0.83
C VAL A 241 20.29 14.16 1.04
N ALA A 242 21.05 14.85 0.18
CA ALA A 242 22.49 14.80 0.21
C ALA A 242 23.07 15.33 1.53
N ALA A 243 22.50 16.42 2.05
CA ALA A 243 22.87 16.99 3.34
C ALA A 243 22.42 16.12 4.51
N TYR A 244 21.16 15.69 4.52
CA TYR A 244 20.56 14.92 5.61
C TYR A 244 21.23 13.54 5.79
N LEU A 245 21.56 12.89 4.67
CA LEU A 245 22.20 11.57 4.67
C LEU A 245 23.75 11.64 4.62
N HIS A 246 24.33 12.81 4.88
CA HIS A 246 25.77 13.04 4.95
C HIS A 246 26.56 12.67 3.67
N LEU A 247 25.93 12.78 2.50
CA LEU A 247 26.60 12.61 1.20
C LEU A 247 27.36 13.89 0.78
N THR A 248 27.03 15.01 1.41
CA THR A 248 27.61 16.33 1.19
C THR A 248 27.67 17.09 2.52
N PRO A 249 28.32 18.27 2.60
CA PRO A 249 28.17 19.19 3.74
C PRO A 249 26.70 19.60 3.97
N CYS A 250 26.36 20.09 5.17
CA CYS A 250 24.99 20.46 5.57
C CYS A 250 24.36 21.57 4.69
N LYS A 251 25.15 22.36 3.99
CA LYS A 251 24.70 23.39 3.03
C LYS A 251 25.43 23.17 1.71
N PRO A 252 25.05 22.18 0.92
CA PRO A 252 25.77 21.84 -0.29
C PRO A 252 25.56 22.89 -1.40
N THR A 253 26.59 23.13 -2.16
CA THR A 253 26.49 23.83 -3.44
C THR A 253 25.83 22.93 -4.49
N ALA A 254 25.28 23.53 -5.54
CA ALA A 254 24.72 22.78 -6.66
C ALA A 254 25.75 21.82 -7.30
N LYS A 255 27.05 22.20 -7.32
CA LYS A 255 28.14 21.37 -7.83
C LYS A 255 28.37 20.14 -6.96
N GLU A 256 28.31 20.28 -5.63
CA GLU A 256 28.45 19.14 -4.71
C GLU A 256 27.26 18.19 -4.82
N VAL A 257 26.05 18.71 -4.93
CA VAL A 257 24.84 17.88 -5.15
C VAL A 257 24.93 17.13 -6.48
N ALA A 258 25.36 17.80 -7.56
CA ALA A 258 25.53 17.19 -8.87
C ALA A 258 26.63 16.11 -8.91
N ALA A 259 27.58 16.15 -7.97
CA ALA A 259 28.64 15.15 -7.85
C ALA A 259 28.17 13.87 -7.12
N VAL A 260 27.02 13.88 -6.45
CA VAL A 260 26.47 12.71 -5.78
C VAL A 260 25.96 11.72 -6.84
N LYS A 261 26.55 10.52 -6.85
CA LYS A 261 26.14 9.47 -7.79
C LYS A 261 24.77 8.92 -7.40
N PRO A 262 23.89 8.57 -8.36
CA PRO A 262 22.57 8.00 -8.10
C PRO A 262 22.62 6.77 -7.17
N ASP A 263 23.59 5.88 -7.38
CA ASP A 263 23.78 4.69 -6.55
C ASP A 263 24.14 5.04 -5.09
N ALA A 264 24.92 6.07 -4.85
CA ALA A 264 25.25 6.54 -3.50
C ALA A 264 24.00 7.10 -2.78
N ALA A 265 23.18 7.89 -3.48
CA ALA A 265 21.92 8.41 -2.95
C ALA A 265 20.93 7.27 -2.65
N ARG A 266 20.78 6.32 -3.57
CA ARG A 266 19.94 5.14 -3.42
C ARG A 266 20.35 4.32 -2.19
N ILE A 267 21.62 3.96 -2.05
CA ILE A 267 22.11 3.19 -0.90
C ILE A 267 21.87 3.94 0.41
N ALA A 268 22.12 5.25 0.44
CA ALA A 268 21.88 6.07 1.62
C ALA A 268 20.40 6.08 2.02
N LEU A 269 19.46 6.16 1.05
CA LEU A 269 18.03 6.08 1.30
C LEU A 269 17.59 4.69 1.78
N LEU A 270 18.15 3.61 1.22
CA LEU A 270 17.92 2.24 1.72
C LEU A 270 18.35 2.10 3.18
N ARG A 271 19.52 2.61 3.52
CA ARG A 271 20.04 2.62 4.89
C ARG A 271 19.19 3.48 5.83
N ALA A 272 18.69 4.62 5.35
CA ALA A 272 17.76 5.45 6.13
C ALA A 272 16.46 4.71 6.45
N ALA A 273 15.93 3.93 5.51
CA ALA A 273 14.77 3.06 5.77
C ALA A 273 15.09 1.97 6.77
N LEU A 274 16.21 1.27 6.62
CA LEU A 274 16.63 0.21 7.56
C LEU A 274 16.95 0.77 8.95
N GLY A 275 17.55 1.96 9.05
CA GLY A 275 17.87 2.63 10.31
C GLY A 275 16.69 3.33 10.98
N SER A 276 15.52 3.33 10.38
CA SER A 276 14.30 3.92 10.97
C SER A 276 13.88 3.20 12.25
N VAL A 277 13.24 3.92 13.18
CA VAL A 277 12.61 3.34 14.38
C VAL A 277 11.32 2.57 14.07
N ALA A 278 10.79 2.66 12.85
CA ALA A 278 9.60 1.94 12.42
C ALA A 278 9.74 0.43 12.64
N ASP A 279 8.68 -0.22 13.10
CA ASP A 279 8.67 -1.66 13.37
C ASP A 279 8.97 -2.52 12.12
N ARG A 280 8.66 -1.99 10.94
CA ARG A 280 8.90 -2.66 9.65
C ARG A 280 9.51 -1.71 8.65
N ALA A 281 10.42 -2.24 7.82
CA ALA A 281 10.90 -1.59 6.62
C ALA A 281 10.59 -2.50 5.42
N ILE A 282 9.90 -1.96 4.43
CA ILE A 282 9.58 -2.66 3.18
C ILE A 282 10.28 -1.95 2.04
N ILE A 283 11.17 -2.66 1.37
CA ILE A 283 12.04 -2.13 0.34
C ILE A 283 11.74 -2.86 -0.97
N PRO A 284 11.38 -2.14 -2.05
CA PRO A 284 11.19 -2.74 -3.36
C PRO A 284 12.43 -3.47 -3.86
N MET A 285 12.26 -4.62 -4.50
CA MET A 285 13.36 -5.37 -5.08
C MET A 285 14.08 -4.57 -6.17
N SER A 286 13.35 -3.77 -6.94
CA SER A 286 13.91 -2.84 -7.93
C SER A 286 14.92 -1.87 -7.34
N ASP A 287 14.69 -1.40 -6.11
CA ASP A 287 15.60 -0.50 -5.40
C ASP A 287 16.85 -1.24 -4.89
N TRP A 288 16.71 -2.48 -4.43
CA TRP A 288 17.87 -3.31 -4.11
C TRP A 288 18.74 -3.59 -5.33
N LEU A 289 18.13 -3.82 -6.48
CA LEU A 289 18.80 -4.07 -7.76
C LEU A 289 19.39 -2.79 -8.38
N GLY A 290 18.95 -1.61 -7.96
CA GLY A 290 19.40 -0.33 -8.50
C GLY A 290 18.87 -0.03 -9.89
N LEU A 291 17.66 -0.51 -10.20
CA LEU A 291 17.01 -0.33 -11.50
C LEU A 291 16.39 1.06 -11.64
N GLY A 292 16.24 1.52 -12.87
CA GLY A 292 15.64 2.80 -13.23
C GLY A 292 14.12 2.72 -13.48
N ALA A 293 13.63 3.66 -14.29
CA ALA A 293 12.20 3.81 -14.62
C ALA A 293 11.56 2.55 -15.24
N GLU A 294 12.35 1.70 -15.89
CA GLU A 294 11.88 0.44 -16.48
C GLU A 294 11.30 -0.54 -15.46
N ALA A 295 11.66 -0.38 -14.18
CA ALA A 295 11.16 -1.23 -13.08
C ALA A 295 10.04 -0.57 -12.25
N HIS A 296 9.48 0.54 -12.71
CA HIS A 296 8.31 1.17 -12.09
C HIS A 296 7.09 0.26 -12.23
N LEU A 297 6.40 0.00 -11.12
CA LEU A 297 5.30 -0.98 -11.08
C LEU A 297 3.97 -0.38 -11.47
N ASN A 298 3.61 0.76 -10.88
CA ASN A 298 2.30 1.37 -11.06
C ASN A 298 2.39 2.90 -11.15
N THR A 299 1.71 3.47 -12.13
CA THR A 299 1.54 4.92 -12.25
C THR A 299 0.07 5.24 -11.99
N PRO A 300 -0.27 5.83 -10.84
CA PRO A 300 -1.66 6.17 -10.52
C PRO A 300 -2.30 7.04 -11.62
N GLY A 301 -3.56 6.75 -11.94
CA GLY A 301 -4.32 7.46 -12.97
C GLY A 301 -3.95 7.13 -14.42
N LYS A 302 -2.96 6.27 -14.68
CA LYS A 302 -2.60 5.83 -16.03
C LYS A 302 -3.23 4.47 -16.33
N LEU A 303 -3.94 4.37 -17.44
CA LEU A 303 -4.48 3.12 -17.94
C LEU A 303 -3.44 2.36 -18.77
N GLY A 304 -3.24 1.07 -18.47
CA GLY A 304 -2.33 0.18 -19.18
C GLY A 304 -0.85 0.36 -18.79
N GLY A 305 -0.06 -0.67 -19.03
CA GLY A 305 1.39 -0.69 -18.77
C GLY A 305 1.79 -0.88 -17.29
N ASN A 306 0.84 -0.82 -16.36
CA ASN A 306 1.08 -1.05 -14.95
C ASN A 306 1.22 -2.55 -14.62
N TRP A 307 1.98 -2.88 -13.57
CA TRP A 307 2.16 -4.25 -13.03
C TRP A 307 2.78 -5.25 -14.01
N THR A 308 3.50 -4.75 -15.02
CA THR A 308 4.10 -5.58 -16.07
C THR A 308 5.54 -5.98 -15.81
N TRP A 309 6.28 -5.17 -15.03
CA TRP A 309 7.67 -5.47 -14.71
C TRP A 309 7.81 -6.80 -13.99
N ARG A 310 8.86 -7.53 -14.36
CA ARG A 310 9.29 -8.77 -13.70
C ARG A 310 10.79 -8.73 -13.48
N ALA A 311 11.23 -9.18 -12.30
CA ALA A 311 12.64 -9.35 -12.03
C ALA A 311 13.24 -10.37 -13.01
N ALA A 312 14.45 -10.09 -13.51
CA ALA A 312 15.18 -10.98 -14.37
C ALA A 312 15.57 -12.28 -13.64
N GLU A 313 15.81 -13.36 -14.38
CA GLU A 313 16.34 -14.58 -13.80
C GLU A 313 17.68 -14.32 -13.08
N GLY A 314 17.86 -14.91 -11.91
CA GLY A 314 19.05 -14.72 -11.08
C GLY A 314 19.06 -13.40 -10.27
N PHE A 315 17.97 -12.67 -10.20
CA PHE A 315 17.87 -11.44 -9.38
C PHE A 315 18.17 -11.69 -7.89
N ASP A 316 17.94 -12.90 -7.42
CA ASP A 316 18.15 -13.37 -6.04
C ASP A 316 19.51 -14.06 -5.83
N ALA A 317 20.46 -13.87 -6.76
CA ALA A 317 21.77 -14.47 -6.68
C ALA A 317 22.54 -14.08 -5.39
N GLU A 318 23.41 -14.98 -4.92
CA GLU A 318 24.17 -14.86 -3.67
C GLU A 318 24.82 -13.49 -3.39
N PRO A 319 25.45 -12.78 -4.34
CA PRO A 319 26.05 -11.48 -4.03
C PRO A 319 25.03 -10.45 -3.55
N LEU A 320 23.80 -10.48 -4.05
CA LEU A 320 22.73 -9.57 -3.60
C LEU A 320 22.14 -10.06 -2.28
N ALA A 321 21.83 -11.34 -2.15
CA ALA A 321 21.25 -11.92 -0.95
C ALA A 321 22.16 -11.68 0.27
N SER A 322 23.46 -11.96 0.14
CA SER A 322 24.46 -11.71 1.19
C SER A 322 24.58 -10.23 1.55
N ARG A 323 24.49 -9.32 0.56
CA ARG A 323 24.49 -7.87 0.82
C ARG A 323 23.26 -7.44 1.59
N ILE A 324 22.08 -7.89 1.20
CA ILE A 324 20.81 -7.57 1.90
C ILE A 324 20.86 -8.09 3.33
N GLN A 325 21.34 -9.32 3.52
CA GLN A 325 21.51 -9.90 4.85
C GLN A 325 22.42 -9.04 5.71
N ALA A 326 23.61 -8.69 5.24
CA ALA A 326 24.56 -7.87 5.97
C ALA A 326 23.98 -6.50 6.36
N GLU A 327 23.27 -5.82 5.44
CA GLU A 327 22.59 -4.55 5.74
C GLU A 327 21.49 -4.76 6.81
N CYS A 328 20.71 -5.82 6.74
CA CYS A 328 19.69 -6.13 7.74
C CYS A 328 20.30 -6.45 9.12
N GLU A 329 21.45 -7.13 9.18
CA GLU A 329 22.16 -7.42 10.43
C GLU A 329 22.67 -6.15 11.10
N VAL A 330 23.27 -5.22 10.34
CA VAL A 330 23.77 -3.93 10.86
C VAL A 330 22.66 -3.14 11.55
N TYR A 331 21.43 -3.19 11.01
CA TYR A 331 20.28 -2.46 11.56
C TYR A 331 19.39 -3.31 12.49
N CYS A 332 19.85 -4.48 12.92
CA CYS A 332 19.12 -5.42 13.79
C CYS A 332 17.73 -5.80 13.23
N ARG A 333 17.61 -5.91 11.90
CA ARG A 333 16.38 -6.31 11.20
C ARG A 333 16.42 -7.75 10.68
N ALA A 334 17.56 -8.41 10.75
CA ALA A 334 17.65 -9.85 10.53
C ALA A 334 17.08 -10.58 11.75
N LYS A 335 16.32 -11.66 11.54
CA LYS A 335 16.00 -12.59 12.62
C LYS A 335 17.27 -13.34 12.99
N GLU A 336 17.52 -13.53 14.28
CA GLU A 336 18.51 -14.49 14.72
C GLU A 336 18.17 -15.86 14.10
N PRO A 337 19.18 -16.61 13.60
CA PRO A 337 18.96 -17.97 13.16
C PRO A 337 18.28 -18.74 14.31
N VAL A 338 17.16 -19.39 14.05
CA VAL A 338 16.57 -20.33 15.01
C VAL A 338 17.66 -21.39 15.25
N GLU A 339 18.29 -21.37 16.42
CA GLU A 339 19.25 -22.41 16.81
C GLU A 339 18.54 -23.75 16.57
N LYS A 340 19.08 -24.56 15.68
CA LYS A 340 18.65 -25.94 15.54
C LYS A 340 18.91 -26.55 16.91
N GLU A 341 17.85 -26.87 17.67
CA GLU A 341 17.95 -27.65 18.87
C GLU A 341 18.93 -28.80 18.59
N ALA A 342 20.08 -28.74 19.24
CA ALA A 342 21.05 -29.80 19.17
C ALA A 342 20.29 -31.06 19.62
N LYS A 343 20.06 -31.99 18.69
CA LYS A 343 19.61 -33.32 19.03
C LYS A 343 20.66 -33.90 19.96
N THR A 344 20.44 -33.76 21.24
CA THR A 344 21.15 -34.48 22.27
C THR A 344 20.69 -35.94 22.12
N SER A 345 21.44 -36.69 21.33
CA SER A 345 21.36 -38.15 21.32
C SER A 345 21.98 -38.63 22.63
N ILE A 346 21.13 -39.17 23.50
CA ILE A 346 21.50 -40.10 24.55
C ILE A 346 21.28 -41.51 24.03
#